data_4311a51adec899687bd8aee8f1d0b86a
#
_entry.id   4311a51adec899687bd8aee8f1d0b86a
#
_cell.length_a   1.000
_cell.length_b   1.000
_cell.length_c   1.000
_cell.angle_alpha   90.00
_cell.angle_beta   90.00
_cell.angle_gamma   90.00
#
_symmetry.space_group_name_H-M   'P 1'
#
loop_
_entity.id
_entity.type
_entity.pdbx_description
1 polymer ?
#
loop_
_entity_poly.entity_id
_entity_poly.type
_entity_poly.pdbx_seq_one_letter_code
_entity_poly.pdbx_strand_id
1 'polypeptide(L)'
;MGFFDKIKQGLSKTRQLLNTDVRDLFKSQGRLVDEAFLEELSAKLIKTDMGVQATEAIVADVATSYRARVVEMDDLLSTIKAKLKQLMAQEETPIRFAPEGPTVIMVAGVNGAGKTTSIAKLAHLFKSQGKSVVLGAADTFRAAAVEQLTVWADRLGVEIVKGDSGSDPASVAHRAVARAIEAKADVCIVDTAGR
;
A
#
# COMPACT_ATOMS: atom_id res chain seq x y z
N MET A 1 -14.01 4.24 -20.31
CA MET A 1 -12.65 4.09 -19.77
C MET A 1 -12.76 3.93 -18.26
N GLY A 2 -12.52 2.72 -17.75
CA GLY A 2 -12.74 2.39 -16.36
C GLY A 2 -11.67 3.00 -15.44
N PHE A 3 -12.02 3.16 -14.16
CA PHE A 3 -11.11 3.63 -13.10
C PHE A 3 -9.80 2.82 -13.05
N PHE A 4 -9.86 1.53 -13.31
CA PHE A 4 -8.70 0.64 -13.41
C PHE A 4 -7.77 0.96 -14.59
N ASP A 5 -8.30 1.48 -15.70
CA ASP A 5 -7.48 1.87 -16.86
C ASP A 5 -6.65 3.12 -16.55
N LYS A 6 -7.19 4.07 -15.76
CA LYS A 6 -6.45 5.26 -15.31
C LYS A 6 -5.35 4.92 -14.32
N ILE A 7 -5.59 3.97 -13.41
CA ILE A 7 -4.56 3.48 -12.48
C ILE A 7 -3.47 2.74 -13.24
N LYS A 8 -3.85 1.89 -14.20
CA LYS A 8 -2.90 1.17 -15.06
C LYS A 8 -2.07 2.11 -15.92
N GLN A 9 -2.66 3.19 -16.43
CA GLN A 9 -1.94 4.26 -17.14
C GLN A 9 -1.01 5.07 -16.24
N GLY A 10 -1.43 5.40 -15.01
CA GLY A 10 -0.57 6.07 -14.03
C GLY A 10 0.63 5.22 -13.63
N LEU A 11 0.40 3.94 -13.35
CA LEU A 11 1.46 2.98 -13.04
C LEU A 11 2.33 2.65 -14.27
N SER A 12 1.78 2.71 -15.50
CA SER A 12 2.57 2.49 -16.71
C SER A 12 3.55 3.63 -17.00
N LYS A 13 3.19 4.88 -16.67
CA LYS A 13 4.09 6.03 -16.78
C LYS A 13 5.26 5.95 -15.79
N THR A 14 4.98 5.59 -14.54
CA THR A 14 6.03 5.36 -13.53
C THR A 14 6.90 4.17 -13.90
N ARG A 15 6.29 3.09 -14.43
CA ARG A 15 7.01 1.91 -14.92
C ARG A 15 7.86 2.23 -16.16
N GLN A 16 7.39 3.11 -17.06
CA GLN A 16 8.15 3.57 -18.21
C GLN A 16 9.33 4.45 -17.79
N LEU A 17 9.16 5.37 -16.82
CA LEU A 17 10.26 6.19 -16.29
C LEU A 17 11.35 5.33 -15.64
N LEU A 18 10.98 4.40 -14.78
CA LEU A 18 11.91 3.46 -14.13
C LEU A 18 12.59 2.53 -15.15
N ASN A 19 11.85 2.02 -16.15
CA ASN A 19 12.40 1.16 -17.19
C ASN A 19 13.30 1.92 -18.18
N THR A 20 13.00 3.18 -18.49
CA THR A 20 13.77 3.97 -19.43
C THR A 20 15.14 4.32 -18.85
N ASP A 21 15.19 4.76 -17.59
CA ASP A 21 16.45 5.18 -16.94
C ASP A 21 17.44 4.03 -16.68
N VAL A 22 16.95 2.82 -16.37
CA VAL A 22 17.85 1.66 -16.20
C VAL A 22 18.18 1.00 -17.53
N ARG A 23 17.26 0.97 -18.49
CA ARG A 23 17.50 0.44 -19.85
C ARG A 23 18.48 1.28 -20.66
N ASP A 24 18.58 2.58 -20.40
CA ASP A 24 19.56 3.45 -21.02
C ASP A 24 21.00 3.09 -20.65
N LEU A 25 21.22 2.27 -19.60
CA LEU A 25 22.52 1.69 -19.28
C LEU A 25 22.99 0.70 -20.36
N PHE A 26 22.04 0.10 -21.10
CA PHE A 26 22.34 -0.96 -22.06
C PHE A 26 22.08 -0.45 -23.48
N LYS A 27 23.12 0.02 -24.14
CA LYS A 27 23.05 0.44 -25.57
C LYS A 27 23.20 -0.74 -26.55
N SER A 28 23.49 -1.96 -26.06
CA SER A 28 23.66 -3.20 -26.84
C SER A 28 23.64 -4.43 -25.92
N GLN A 29 23.72 -5.63 -26.51
CA GLN A 29 23.68 -6.91 -25.81
C GLN A 29 24.72 -7.02 -24.68
N GLY A 30 24.27 -6.92 -23.46
CA GLY A 30 25.08 -7.05 -22.25
C GLY A 30 26.03 -5.87 -21.98
N ARG A 31 26.39 -5.66 -20.72
CA ARG A 31 27.35 -4.63 -20.29
C ARG A 31 28.27 -5.18 -19.21
N LEU A 32 29.57 -4.83 -19.34
CA LEU A 32 30.57 -5.18 -18.32
C LEU A 32 30.28 -4.42 -17.02
N VAL A 33 30.24 -5.15 -15.91
CA VAL A 33 30.08 -4.58 -14.57
C VAL A 33 31.47 -4.17 -14.06
N ASP A 34 31.86 -2.97 -14.42
CA ASP A 34 33.05 -2.29 -13.93
C ASP A 34 32.68 -1.15 -12.96
N GLU A 35 33.66 -0.42 -12.49
CA GLU A 35 33.47 0.68 -11.53
C GLU A 35 32.64 1.81 -12.13
N ALA A 36 32.86 2.15 -13.39
CA ALA A 36 32.09 3.17 -14.09
C ALA A 36 30.60 2.79 -14.25
N PHE A 37 30.34 1.52 -14.52
CA PHE A 37 28.95 0.99 -14.54
C PHE A 37 28.28 1.10 -13.18
N LEU A 38 28.96 0.74 -12.09
CA LEU A 38 28.41 0.78 -10.74
C LEU A 38 28.13 2.22 -10.29
N GLU A 39 29.00 3.17 -10.64
CA GLU A 39 28.76 4.60 -10.39
C GLU A 39 27.55 5.11 -11.18
N GLU A 40 27.43 4.75 -12.46
CA GLU A 40 26.29 5.15 -13.29
C GLU A 40 24.98 4.53 -12.79
N LEU A 41 25.01 3.27 -12.36
CA LEU A 41 23.85 2.59 -11.74
C LEU A 41 23.43 3.30 -10.45
N SER A 42 24.39 3.61 -9.58
CA SER A 42 24.16 4.35 -8.34
C SER A 42 23.51 5.71 -8.61
N ALA A 43 24.07 6.50 -9.52
CA ALA A 43 23.52 7.80 -9.88
C ALA A 43 22.10 7.73 -10.44
N LYS A 44 21.78 6.69 -11.22
CA LYS A 44 20.42 6.48 -11.74
C LYS A 44 19.43 6.06 -10.66
N LEU A 45 19.82 5.16 -9.76
CA LEU A 45 18.97 4.72 -8.65
C LEU A 45 18.64 5.87 -7.69
N ILE A 46 19.63 6.72 -7.36
CA ILE A 46 19.42 7.91 -6.53
C ILE A 46 18.38 8.86 -7.14
N LYS A 47 18.42 9.05 -8.47
CA LYS A 47 17.45 9.89 -9.18
C LYS A 47 16.00 9.37 -9.11
N THR A 48 15.79 8.12 -8.73
CA THR A 48 14.45 7.54 -8.54
C THR A 48 13.87 7.75 -7.13
N ASP A 49 14.46 8.61 -6.31
CA ASP A 49 14.09 8.85 -4.91
C ASP A 49 14.19 7.59 -4.01
N MET A 50 14.98 6.61 -4.41
CA MET A 50 15.16 5.35 -3.67
C MET A 50 15.90 5.54 -2.33
N GLY A 51 16.61 6.64 -2.17
CA GLY A 51 17.46 6.91 -1.02
C GLY A 51 18.82 6.23 -1.09
N VAL A 52 19.80 6.80 -0.37
CA VAL A 52 21.21 6.41 -0.45
C VAL A 52 21.44 4.98 0.06
N GLN A 53 20.89 4.63 1.22
CA GLN A 53 21.10 3.32 1.84
C GLN A 53 20.60 2.15 0.98
N ALA A 54 19.40 2.29 0.38
CA ALA A 54 18.87 1.27 -0.51
C ALA A 54 19.69 1.15 -1.79
N THR A 55 20.12 2.30 -2.35
CA THR A 55 21.00 2.35 -3.53
C THR A 55 22.31 1.64 -3.27
N GLU A 56 23.01 1.96 -2.19
CA GLU A 56 24.28 1.32 -1.81
C GLU A 56 24.13 -0.20 -1.64
N ALA A 57 23.07 -0.64 -0.97
CA ALA A 57 22.80 -2.07 -0.80
C ALA A 57 22.57 -2.79 -2.14
N ILE A 58 21.88 -2.15 -3.09
CA ILE A 58 21.65 -2.72 -4.43
C ILE A 58 22.93 -2.76 -5.24
N VAL A 59 23.69 -1.66 -5.26
CA VAL A 59 24.97 -1.56 -6.00
C VAL A 59 25.97 -2.57 -5.48
N ALA A 60 26.08 -2.74 -4.15
CA ALA A 60 26.93 -3.75 -3.53
C ALA A 60 26.53 -5.19 -3.93
N ASP A 61 25.24 -5.47 -3.99
CA ASP A 61 24.71 -6.78 -4.39
C ASP A 61 25.03 -7.08 -5.87
N VAL A 62 24.85 -6.10 -6.75
CA VAL A 62 25.22 -6.18 -8.18
C VAL A 62 26.73 -6.37 -8.35
N ALA A 63 27.53 -5.59 -7.63
CA ALA A 63 28.99 -5.72 -7.65
C ALA A 63 29.46 -7.11 -7.20
N THR A 64 28.86 -7.65 -6.14
CA THR A 64 29.19 -8.98 -5.64
C THR A 64 28.82 -10.09 -6.65
N SER A 65 27.68 -9.95 -7.31
CA SER A 65 27.16 -10.96 -8.23
C SER A 65 27.85 -10.95 -9.59
N TYR A 66 28.24 -9.78 -10.10
CA TYR A 66 28.62 -9.60 -11.51
C TYR A 66 29.94 -8.87 -11.75
N ARG A 67 30.73 -8.50 -10.73
CA ARG A 67 31.98 -7.75 -10.91
C ARG A 67 32.89 -8.40 -11.96
N ALA A 68 33.37 -7.61 -12.90
CA ALA A 68 34.20 -8.04 -14.03
C ALA A 68 33.52 -9.06 -14.97
N ARG A 69 32.20 -9.15 -14.98
CA ARG A 69 31.41 -9.98 -15.89
C ARG A 69 30.49 -9.12 -16.74
N VAL A 70 30.12 -9.63 -17.90
CA VAL A 70 29.05 -9.04 -18.71
C VAL A 70 27.72 -9.48 -18.12
N VAL A 71 26.84 -8.53 -17.82
CA VAL A 71 25.48 -8.78 -17.32
C VAL A 71 24.47 -8.36 -18.38
N GLU A 72 23.47 -9.21 -18.57
CA GLU A 72 22.29 -8.87 -19.36
C GLU A 72 21.28 -8.05 -18.56
N MET A 73 20.45 -7.27 -19.26
CA MET A 73 19.45 -6.40 -18.63
C MET A 73 18.51 -7.15 -17.70
N ASP A 74 18.03 -8.33 -18.13
CA ASP A 74 17.04 -9.09 -17.38
C ASP A 74 17.64 -9.66 -16.09
N ASP A 75 18.90 -10.06 -16.11
CA ASP A 75 19.62 -10.54 -14.93
C ASP A 75 19.84 -9.40 -13.93
N LEU A 76 20.28 -8.22 -14.42
CA LEU A 76 20.41 -7.03 -13.57
C LEU A 76 19.09 -6.64 -12.92
N LEU A 77 18.01 -6.56 -13.71
CA LEU A 77 16.67 -6.23 -13.17
C LEU A 77 16.18 -7.27 -12.18
N SER A 78 16.48 -8.54 -12.41
CA SER A 78 16.13 -9.63 -11.49
C SER A 78 16.84 -9.46 -10.16
N THR A 79 18.14 -9.16 -10.17
CA THR A 79 18.95 -8.91 -8.98
C THR A 79 18.47 -7.68 -8.22
N ILE A 80 18.23 -6.56 -8.91
CA ILE A 80 17.66 -5.36 -8.29
C ILE A 80 16.30 -5.64 -7.64
N LYS A 81 15.41 -6.36 -8.33
CA LYS A 81 14.09 -6.74 -7.79
C LYS A 81 14.20 -7.64 -6.57
N ALA A 82 15.10 -8.62 -6.59
CA ALA A 82 15.33 -9.51 -5.46
C ALA A 82 15.82 -8.73 -4.24
N LYS A 83 16.79 -7.82 -4.44
CA LYS A 83 17.31 -6.97 -3.36
C LYS A 83 16.26 -6.02 -2.82
N LEU A 84 15.46 -5.39 -3.67
CA LEU A 84 14.33 -4.54 -3.25
C LEU A 84 13.32 -5.33 -2.40
N LYS A 85 12.95 -6.53 -2.84
CA LYS A 85 12.07 -7.40 -2.05
C LYS A 85 12.67 -7.71 -0.67
N GLN A 86 13.97 -8.01 -0.62
CA GLN A 86 14.68 -8.25 0.64
C GLN A 86 14.67 -7.02 1.55
N LEU A 87 14.97 -5.83 1.01
CA LEU A 87 14.97 -4.57 1.78
C LEU A 87 13.58 -4.17 2.27
N MET A 88 12.54 -4.52 1.50
CA MET A 88 11.13 -4.25 1.86
C MET A 88 10.52 -5.37 2.70
N ALA A 89 11.21 -6.49 2.87
CA ALA A 89 10.70 -7.60 3.66
C ALA A 89 10.56 -7.16 5.13
N GLN A 90 9.36 -7.33 5.65
CA GLN A 90 9.05 -7.16 7.07
C GLN A 90 8.64 -8.51 7.61
N GLU A 91 8.90 -8.72 8.89
CA GLU A 91 8.35 -9.88 9.58
C GLU A 91 6.82 -9.84 9.46
N GLU A 92 6.22 -10.97 9.13
CA GLU A 92 4.77 -11.09 9.11
C GLU A 92 4.24 -10.82 10.52
N THR A 93 3.65 -9.66 10.71
CA THR A 93 3.00 -9.30 11.97
C THR A 93 1.50 -9.49 11.80
N PRO A 94 0.94 -10.63 12.21
CA PRO A 94 -0.49 -10.86 12.09
C PRO A 94 -1.27 -9.86 12.93
N ILE A 95 -2.47 -9.52 12.49
CA ILE A 95 -3.37 -8.67 13.27
C ILE A 95 -3.67 -9.36 14.59
N ARG A 96 -3.34 -8.69 15.69
CA ARG A 96 -3.66 -9.18 17.04
C ARG A 96 -5.11 -8.86 17.34
N PHE A 97 -5.92 -9.90 17.42
CA PHE A 97 -7.31 -9.75 17.81
C PHE A 97 -7.43 -9.54 19.34
N ALA A 98 -8.39 -8.72 19.74
CA ALA A 98 -8.72 -8.53 21.15
C ALA A 98 -9.18 -9.88 21.75
N PRO A 99 -8.73 -10.22 22.95
CA PRO A 99 -9.18 -11.45 23.62
C PRO A 99 -10.66 -11.39 24.03
N GLU A 100 -11.18 -10.18 24.27
CA GLU A 100 -12.56 -9.92 24.61
C GLU A 100 -13.07 -8.68 23.85
N GLY A 101 -14.33 -8.72 23.41
CA GLY A 101 -14.95 -7.65 22.64
C GLY A 101 -14.42 -7.51 21.21
N PRO A 102 -14.82 -6.46 20.49
CA PRO A 102 -14.39 -6.23 19.10
C PRO A 102 -12.94 -5.75 19.04
N THR A 103 -12.18 -6.26 18.06
CA THR A 103 -10.93 -5.64 17.67
C THR A 103 -11.20 -4.34 16.91
N VAL A 104 -10.76 -3.21 17.45
CA VAL A 104 -10.96 -1.90 16.82
C VAL A 104 -9.78 -1.55 15.93
N ILE A 105 -10.05 -1.30 14.65
CA ILE A 105 -9.08 -0.89 13.65
C ILE A 105 -9.42 0.52 13.17
N MET A 106 -8.58 1.50 13.51
CA MET A 106 -8.72 2.85 13.02
C MET A 106 -7.80 3.06 11.81
N VAL A 107 -8.38 3.49 10.67
CA VAL A 107 -7.63 3.71 9.44
C VAL A 107 -7.37 5.20 9.25
N ALA A 108 -6.12 5.62 9.38
CA ALA A 108 -5.68 7.00 9.26
C ALA A 108 -4.78 7.20 8.03
N GLY A 109 -4.73 8.42 7.51
CA GLY A 109 -3.88 8.80 6.37
C GLY A 109 -4.39 10.03 5.65
N VAL A 110 -3.57 10.62 4.78
CA VAL A 110 -3.92 11.81 3.99
C VAL A 110 -5.05 11.53 2.99
N ASN A 111 -5.65 12.61 2.45
CA ASN A 111 -6.66 12.48 1.40
C ASN A 111 -6.05 11.80 0.15
N GLY A 112 -6.81 10.90 -0.46
CA GLY A 112 -6.35 10.14 -1.63
C GLY A 112 -5.44 8.95 -1.34
N ALA A 113 -5.02 8.70 -0.09
CA ALA A 113 -4.20 7.54 0.29
C ALA A 113 -4.90 6.17 0.13
N GLY A 114 -6.20 6.15 -0.17
CA GLY A 114 -6.96 4.92 -0.36
C GLY A 114 -7.56 4.32 0.90
N LYS A 115 -7.74 5.11 1.98
CA LYS A 115 -8.32 4.66 3.26
C LYS A 115 -9.64 3.88 3.07
N THR A 116 -10.66 4.52 2.50
CA THR A 116 -11.98 3.92 2.29
C THR A 116 -11.92 2.63 1.45
N THR A 117 -11.04 2.60 0.43
CA THR A 117 -10.82 1.38 -0.36
C THR A 117 -10.16 0.27 0.46
N SER A 118 -9.21 0.61 1.32
CA SER A 118 -8.53 -0.34 2.21
C SER A 118 -9.48 -0.90 3.25
N ILE A 119 -10.35 -0.06 3.82
CA ILE A 119 -11.41 -0.46 4.76
C ILE A 119 -12.34 -1.49 4.12
N ALA A 120 -12.81 -1.23 2.90
CA ALA A 120 -13.67 -2.16 2.17
C ALA A 120 -12.99 -3.52 1.93
N LYS A 121 -11.70 -3.52 1.59
CA LYS A 121 -10.90 -4.75 1.41
C LYS A 121 -10.70 -5.50 2.72
N LEU A 122 -10.41 -4.80 3.82
CA LEU A 122 -10.26 -5.40 5.14
C LEU A 122 -11.59 -6.01 5.62
N ALA A 123 -12.69 -5.27 5.47
CA ALA A 123 -14.02 -5.77 5.82
C ALA A 123 -14.38 -7.04 5.03
N HIS A 124 -14.08 -7.05 3.72
CA HIS A 124 -14.25 -8.24 2.89
C HIS A 124 -13.39 -9.42 3.36
N LEU A 125 -12.12 -9.15 3.65
CA LEU A 125 -11.18 -10.17 4.15
C LEU A 125 -11.70 -10.81 5.45
N PHE A 126 -12.06 -9.99 6.45
CA PHE A 126 -12.55 -10.51 7.73
C PHE A 126 -13.87 -11.27 7.57
N LYS A 127 -14.78 -10.76 6.73
CA LYS A 127 -16.02 -11.47 6.44
C LYS A 127 -15.77 -12.82 5.74
N SER A 128 -14.83 -12.90 4.82
CA SER A 128 -14.43 -14.16 4.16
C SER A 128 -13.81 -15.18 5.13
N GLN A 129 -13.27 -14.69 6.26
CA GLN A 129 -12.76 -15.51 7.36
C GLN A 129 -13.86 -15.88 8.40
N GLY A 130 -15.12 -15.57 8.11
CA GLY A 130 -16.26 -15.84 8.99
C GLY A 130 -16.42 -14.87 10.16
N LYS A 131 -15.69 -13.75 10.18
CA LYS A 131 -15.78 -12.74 11.24
C LYS A 131 -16.92 -11.75 10.98
N SER A 132 -17.59 -11.35 12.05
CA SER A 132 -18.58 -10.28 12.05
C SER A 132 -17.90 -8.91 12.09
N VAL A 133 -18.34 -7.98 11.24
CA VAL A 133 -17.69 -6.67 11.04
C VAL A 133 -18.71 -5.56 11.18
N VAL A 134 -18.35 -4.50 11.91
CA VAL A 134 -19.07 -3.22 11.97
C VAL A 134 -18.16 -2.12 11.42
N LEU A 135 -18.69 -1.25 10.58
CA LEU A 135 -17.97 -0.10 10.03
C LEU A 135 -18.41 1.19 10.73
N GLY A 136 -17.45 2.09 10.97
CA GLY A 136 -17.70 3.45 11.47
C GLY A 136 -17.28 4.49 10.43
N ALA A 137 -18.22 5.28 9.88
CA ALA A 137 -17.96 6.31 8.91
C ALA A 137 -17.65 7.64 9.60
N ALA A 138 -16.45 7.79 10.17
CA ALA A 138 -16.05 8.98 10.91
C ALA A 138 -15.34 10.05 10.04
N ASP A 139 -15.25 9.90 8.72
CA ASP A 139 -14.90 11.00 7.79
C ASP A 139 -16.14 11.89 7.51
N THR A 140 -16.66 12.52 8.57
CA THR A 140 -17.93 13.27 8.56
C THR A 140 -17.85 14.57 7.77
N PHE A 141 -16.65 15.07 7.49
CA PHE A 141 -16.43 16.28 6.69
C PHE A 141 -16.59 16.06 5.19
N ARG A 142 -16.61 14.79 4.76
CA ARG A 142 -16.69 14.41 3.35
C ARG A 142 -17.90 13.51 3.09
N ALA A 143 -19.04 14.14 2.76
CA ALA A 143 -20.27 13.40 2.47
C ALA A 143 -20.07 12.24 1.47
N ALA A 144 -19.31 12.49 0.39
CA ALA A 144 -18.99 11.47 -0.60
C ALA A 144 -18.18 10.28 -0.03
N ALA A 145 -17.36 10.48 1.02
CA ALA A 145 -16.63 9.38 1.66
C ALA A 145 -17.57 8.49 2.46
N VAL A 146 -18.51 9.10 3.21
CA VAL A 146 -19.54 8.38 3.96
C VAL A 146 -20.46 7.59 3.01
N GLU A 147 -20.89 8.21 1.90
CA GLU A 147 -21.69 7.52 0.87
C GLU A 147 -20.94 6.36 0.24
N GLN A 148 -19.68 6.55 -0.13
CA GLN A 148 -18.84 5.51 -0.70
C GLN A 148 -18.68 4.33 0.26
N LEU A 149 -18.43 4.59 1.54
CA LEU A 149 -18.29 3.53 2.55
C LEU A 149 -19.63 2.82 2.78
N THR A 150 -20.76 3.54 2.72
CA THR A 150 -22.10 2.97 2.81
C THR A 150 -22.35 1.98 1.66
N VAL A 151 -22.04 2.35 0.42
CA VAL A 151 -22.16 1.44 -0.73
C VAL A 151 -21.35 0.16 -0.54
N TRP A 152 -20.17 0.26 0.05
CA TRP A 152 -19.37 -0.92 0.35
C TRP A 152 -19.96 -1.76 1.48
N ALA A 153 -20.47 -1.12 2.54
CA ALA A 153 -21.16 -1.82 3.62
C ALA A 153 -22.35 -2.65 3.11
N ASP A 154 -23.18 -2.04 2.27
CA ASP A 154 -24.34 -2.69 1.66
C ASP A 154 -23.92 -3.89 0.78
N ARG A 155 -22.92 -3.70 -0.08
CA ARG A 155 -22.40 -4.76 -0.95
C ARG A 155 -21.80 -5.93 -0.18
N LEU A 156 -21.18 -5.66 0.94
CA LEU A 156 -20.57 -6.67 1.80
C LEU A 156 -21.57 -7.26 2.78
N GLY A 157 -22.76 -6.65 2.95
CA GLY A 157 -23.74 -7.02 3.96
C GLY A 157 -23.15 -6.92 5.36
N VAL A 158 -22.48 -5.81 5.67
CA VAL A 158 -21.93 -5.47 6.99
C VAL A 158 -22.62 -4.23 7.54
N GLU A 159 -22.73 -4.14 8.85
CA GLU A 159 -23.35 -3.00 9.51
C GLU A 159 -22.44 -1.77 9.43
N ILE A 160 -23.06 -0.58 9.26
CA ILE A 160 -22.35 0.70 9.25
C ILE A 160 -22.99 1.70 10.19
N VAL A 161 -22.18 2.35 11.02
CA VAL A 161 -22.56 3.48 11.87
C VAL A 161 -22.11 4.77 11.22
N LYS A 162 -23.05 5.69 11.02
CA LYS A 162 -22.86 6.99 10.38
C LYS A 162 -23.26 8.11 11.31
N GLY A 163 -22.67 9.29 11.10
CA GLY A 163 -23.14 10.54 11.66
C GLY A 163 -23.75 11.44 10.58
N ASP A 164 -24.42 12.49 11.01
CA ASP A 164 -24.83 13.57 10.13
C ASP A 164 -23.61 14.27 9.53
N SER A 165 -23.77 14.94 8.39
CA SER A 165 -22.70 15.69 7.76
C SER A 165 -22.16 16.78 8.71
N GLY A 166 -20.84 16.77 8.95
CA GLY A 166 -20.19 17.68 9.87
C GLY A 166 -20.31 17.34 11.36
N SER A 167 -20.93 16.20 11.71
CA SER A 167 -20.92 15.71 13.09
C SER A 167 -19.50 15.42 13.59
N ASP A 168 -19.32 15.43 14.91
CA ASP A 168 -18.03 15.12 15.51
C ASP A 168 -17.56 13.69 15.16
N PRO A 169 -16.41 13.55 14.48
CA PRO A 169 -15.85 12.24 14.12
C PRO A 169 -15.63 11.31 15.30
N ALA A 170 -15.23 11.85 16.46
CA ALA A 170 -15.01 11.07 17.66
C ALA A 170 -16.31 10.46 18.20
N SER A 171 -17.41 11.21 18.14
CA SER A 171 -18.73 10.71 18.49
C SER A 171 -19.17 9.55 17.59
N VAL A 172 -18.90 9.63 16.27
CA VAL A 172 -19.22 8.54 15.33
C VAL A 172 -18.37 7.31 15.62
N ALA A 173 -17.07 7.50 15.83
CA ALA A 173 -16.16 6.42 16.18
C ALA A 173 -16.60 5.72 17.49
N HIS A 174 -16.92 6.48 18.53
CA HIS A 174 -17.40 5.95 19.79
C HIS A 174 -18.68 5.13 19.61
N ARG A 175 -19.66 5.66 18.87
CA ARG A 175 -20.92 4.93 18.59
C ARG A 175 -20.68 3.65 17.77
N ALA A 176 -19.74 3.67 16.84
CA ALA A 176 -19.38 2.49 16.06
C ALA A 176 -18.81 1.37 16.97
N VAL A 177 -17.93 1.73 17.90
CA VAL A 177 -17.39 0.78 18.88
C VAL A 177 -18.46 0.27 19.82
N ALA A 178 -19.31 1.16 20.36
CA ALA A 178 -20.42 0.77 21.21
C ALA A 178 -21.39 -0.21 20.49
N ARG A 179 -21.70 0.09 19.23
CA ARG A 179 -22.54 -0.77 18.41
C ARG A 179 -21.88 -2.12 18.11
N ALA A 180 -20.58 -2.15 17.88
CA ALA A 180 -19.84 -3.39 17.70
C ALA A 180 -19.85 -4.27 18.96
N ILE A 181 -19.78 -3.67 20.14
CA ILE A 181 -19.91 -4.38 21.43
C ILE A 181 -21.31 -4.97 21.58
N GLU A 182 -22.36 -4.17 21.35
CA GLU A 182 -23.76 -4.62 21.42
C GLU A 182 -24.04 -5.77 20.45
N ALA A 183 -23.54 -5.65 19.22
CA ALA A 183 -23.69 -6.67 18.17
C ALA A 183 -22.79 -7.90 18.40
N LYS A 184 -21.93 -7.89 19.41
CA LYS A 184 -20.89 -8.91 19.63
C LYS A 184 -20.05 -9.16 18.37
N ALA A 185 -19.72 -8.08 17.66
CA ALA A 185 -18.91 -8.16 16.45
C ALA A 185 -17.45 -8.49 16.79
N ASP A 186 -16.78 -9.22 15.90
CA ASP A 186 -15.35 -9.56 16.05
C ASP A 186 -14.45 -8.35 15.75
N VAL A 187 -14.87 -7.50 14.82
CA VAL A 187 -14.06 -6.38 14.33
C VAL A 187 -14.91 -5.12 14.14
N CYS A 188 -14.39 -3.99 14.57
CA CYS A 188 -14.90 -2.66 14.26
C CYS A 188 -13.84 -1.89 13.45
N ILE A 189 -14.17 -1.46 12.23
CA ILE A 189 -13.24 -0.68 11.38
C ILE A 189 -13.76 0.73 11.25
N VAL A 190 -12.94 1.73 11.63
CA VAL A 190 -13.31 3.14 11.64
C VAL A 190 -12.55 3.89 10.56
N ASP A 191 -13.28 4.53 9.62
CA ASP A 191 -12.73 5.49 8.65
C ASP A 191 -12.52 6.84 9.32
N THR A 192 -11.42 7.51 9.00
CA THR A 192 -11.11 8.84 9.54
C THR A 192 -10.88 9.86 8.44
N ALA A 193 -11.08 11.14 8.78
CA ALA A 193 -10.72 12.24 7.89
C ALA A 193 -9.23 12.22 7.55
N GLY A 194 -8.90 12.57 6.31
CA GLY A 194 -7.52 12.73 5.87
C GLY A 194 -6.99 14.11 6.22
N ARG A 195 -6.20 14.20 7.25
CA ARG A 195 -5.47 15.40 7.64
C ARG A 195 -4.02 15.06 7.89
#